data_d4e90e45aeba105652030c0a65985778
#
_entry.id   d4e90e45aeba105652030c0a65985778
#
_cell.length_a   1.000
_cell.length_b   1.000
_cell.length_c   1.000
_cell.angle_alpha   90.00
_cell.angle_beta   90.00
_cell.angle_gamma   90.00
#
_symmetry.space_group_name_H-M   'P 1'
#
loop_
_entity.id
_entity.type
_entity.pdbx_description
1 polymer ?
#
loop_
_entity_poly.entity_id
_entity_poly.type
_entity_poly.pdbx_seq_one_letter_code
_entity_poly.pdbx_strand_id
1 'polypeptide(L)'
;MLPRPIFSRPAWAFAAVFMVAASLPSVSLAAGMSPAQIAAEQRRAGPDIIESSLTTRLDVASRAALITNVDSGEVLYSKNVHQRLPIASITKLMTAMVVLDAKQPMNELVTITEGDIDHLRHTHSRLTVGTKLPRADLLLLALMSSENRAASALIRNYPGGLNAGIAAMNRKARSLGMPNTRFFDGTGLHGENVSTPGELTKMVQAAYRYPDIRAFSTAPDYTVTVRGQEQHFRNTNGLVKKPEWEIDISKTGFINEAGRCLVMMAHIRDMPVVIVLMDSWGKYTRIGDANRVKDWLEVAINSR
;
A
#
# COMPACT_ATOMS: atom_id res chain seq x y z
N MET A 1 25.50 64.40 30.42
CA MET A 1 26.49 63.53 31.05
C MET A 1 25.77 62.67 32.08
N LEU A 2 25.47 61.42 31.74
CA LEU A 2 25.01 60.40 32.68
C LEU A 2 25.62 59.07 32.28
N PRO A 3 26.14 58.24 33.17
CA PRO A 3 26.92 57.05 32.86
C PRO A 3 26.03 55.84 32.55
N ARG A 4 26.52 55.00 31.66
CA ARG A 4 25.95 53.68 31.30
C ARG A 4 26.23 52.64 32.41
N PRO A 5 25.28 51.75 32.74
CA PRO A 5 25.53 50.63 33.61
C PRO A 5 26.15 49.47 32.81
N ILE A 6 27.19 48.89 33.40
CA ILE A 6 27.90 47.67 32.95
C ILE A 6 27.03 46.49 33.45
N PHE A 7 26.47 45.68 32.52
CA PHE A 7 25.88 44.36 32.84
C PHE A 7 26.89 43.25 32.63
N SER A 8 27.26 42.59 33.70
CA SER A 8 28.05 41.39 33.77
C SER A 8 27.28 40.21 33.22
N ARG A 9 27.89 39.42 32.32
CA ARG A 9 27.38 38.14 31.81
C ARG A 9 27.62 37.03 32.81
N PRO A 10 26.62 36.15 33.10
CA PRO A 10 26.87 34.92 33.83
C PRO A 10 27.43 33.83 32.86
N ALA A 11 28.43 33.14 33.37
CA ALA A 11 29.03 31.96 32.71
C ALA A 11 28.04 30.78 32.71
N TRP A 12 27.68 30.32 31.54
CA TRP A 12 26.92 29.07 31.36
C TRP A 12 27.92 27.91 31.22
N ALA A 13 27.86 27.01 32.19
CA ALA A 13 28.57 25.74 32.16
C ALA A 13 28.06 24.86 31.01
N PHE A 14 28.97 24.52 30.08
CA PHE A 14 28.70 23.49 29.06
C PHE A 14 28.71 22.12 29.73
N ALA A 15 27.52 21.51 29.88
CA ALA A 15 27.41 20.10 30.13
C ALA A 15 27.66 19.34 28.83
N ALA A 16 28.78 18.62 28.75
CA ALA A 16 29.11 17.75 27.64
C ALA A 16 28.15 16.53 27.68
N VAL A 17 27.17 16.48 26.79
CA VAL A 17 26.38 15.28 26.51
C VAL A 17 27.22 14.38 25.61
N PHE A 18 27.77 13.30 26.16
CA PHE A 18 28.37 12.23 25.38
C PHE A 18 27.29 11.55 24.53
N MET A 19 27.18 11.93 23.25
CA MET A 19 26.50 11.11 22.25
C MET A 19 27.35 9.87 21.98
N VAL A 20 26.89 8.73 22.45
CA VAL A 20 27.36 7.44 21.94
C VAL A 20 26.81 7.31 20.53
N ALA A 21 27.64 7.63 19.55
CA ALA A 21 27.37 7.32 18.15
C ALA A 21 27.47 5.79 17.99
N ALA A 22 26.33 5.11 17.98
CA ALA A 22 26.26 3.74 17.49
C ALA A 22 26.56 3.80 15.99
N SER A 23 27.77 3.40 15.60
CA SER A 23 28.19 3.21 14.23
C SER A 23 27.38 2.07 13.62
N LEU A 24 26.30 2.40 12.89
CA LEU A 24 25.69 1.46 11.96
C LEU A 24 26.73 1.12 10.87
N PRO A 25 26.92 -0.15 10.51
CA PRO A 25 27.75 -0.50 9.39
C PRO A 25 27.13 0.11 8.12
N SER A 26 27.83 1.06 7.52
CA SER A 26 27.51 1.61 6.21
C SER A 26 27.58 0.48 5.18
N VAL A 27 26.44 0.02 4.71
CA VAL A 27 26.35 -0.89 3.56
C VAL A 27 26.65 -0.09 2.29
N SER A 28 27.95 0.07 2.02
CA SER A 28 28.49 0.56 0.76
C SER A 28 28.93 -0.63 -0.09
N LEU A 29 27.98 -1.35 -0.72
CA LEU A 29 28.28 -2.45 -1.65
C LEU A 29 27.20 -2.70 -2.71
N ALA A 30 26.37 -1.70 -3.04
CA ALA A 30 25.29 -1.88 -4.01
C ALA A 30 25.56 -1.35 -5.43
N ALA A 31 26.77 -0.88 -5.71
CA ALA A 31 27.14 -0.40 -7.04
C ALA A 31 27.70 -1.57 -7.87
N GLY A 32 26.85 -2.31 -8.60
CA GLY A 32 27.24 -3.35 -9.53
C GLY A 32 26.48 -4.67 -9.45
N MET A 33 25.59 -4.84 -8.50
CA MET A 33 24.82 -6.08 -8.36
C MET A 33 23.53 -6.06 -9.19
N SER A 34 23.24 -7.17 -9.89
CA SER A 34 21.96 -7.34 -10.58
C SER A 34 20.81 -7.45 -9.57
N PRO A 35 19.56 -7.14 -9.98
CA PRO A 35 18.38 -7.32 -9.11
C PRO A 35 18.25 -8.73 -8.53
N ALA A 36 18.69 -9.76 -9.28
CA ALA A 36 18.68 -11.13 -8.83
C ALA A 36 19.76 -11.40 -7.75
N GLN A 37 20.92 -10.78 -7.84
CA GLN A 37 21.97 -10.88 -6.82
C GLN A 37 21.59 -10.13 -5.54
N ILE A 38 21.00 -8.95 -5.65
CA ILE A 38 20.44 -8.22 -4.50
C ILE A 38 19.36 -9.05 -3.79
N ALA A 39 18.47 -9.67 -4.55
CA ALA A 39 17.45 -10.57 -3.99
C ALA A 39 18.04 -11.83 -3.35
N ALA A 40 19.15 -12.35 -3.86
CA ALA A 40 19.85 -13.52 -3.29
C ALA A 40 20.60 -13.15 -2.00
N GLU A 41 21.26 -11.99 -1.95
CA GLU A 41 21.94 -11.46 -0.77
C GLU A 41 20.93 -11.18 0.37
N GLN A 42 19.79 -10.55 0.03
CA GLN A 42 18.70 -10.31 0.98
C GLN A 42 18.02 -11.60 1.49
N ARG A 43 18.12 -12.72 0.75
CA ARG A 43 17.66 -14.03 1.23
C ARG A 43 18.64 -14.68 2.21
N ARG A 44 19.92 -14.30 2.19
CA ARG A 44 20.97 -14.82 3.10
C ARG A 44 20.99 -14.07 4.44
N ALA A 45 20.65 -12.77 4.45
CA ALA A 45 20.42 -12.04 5.68
C ALA A 45 19.09 -12.55 6.28
N GLY A 46 19.09 -13.00 7.52
CA GLY A 46 17.88 -13.36 8.25
C GLY A 46 16.90 -12.16 8.28
N PRO A 47 15.60 -12.39 8.49
CA PRO A 47 14.62 -11.32 8.55
C PRO A 47 14.88 -10.39 9.73
N ASP A 48 14.91 -9.07 9.49
CA ASP A 48 14.79 -8.07 10.54
C ASP A 48 13.37 -8.14 11.08
N ILE A 49 13.20 -8.66 12.29
CA ILE A 49 11.92 -8.77 13.00
C ILE A 49 12.01 -7.90 14.25
N ILE A 50 11.08 -6.96 14.36
CA ILE A 50 10.83 -6.19 15.58
C ILE A 50 9.41 -6.52 16.02
N GLU A 51 9.28 -7.02 17.24
CA GLU A 51 8.00 -7.22 17.93
C GLU A 51 7.91 -6.19 19.06
N SER A 52 6.71 -5.64 19.26
CA SER A 52 6.44 -4.84 20.45
C SER A 52 6.52 -5.73 21.68
N SER A 53 6.48 -5.15 22.88
CA SER A 53 6.51 -5.85 24.18
C SER A 53 5.31 -6.80 24.43
N LEU A 54 4.62 -7.23 23.38
CA LEU A 54 3.53 -8.18 23.45
C LEU A 54 4.07 -9.58 23.77
N THR A 55 3.46 -10.25 24.72
CA THR A 55 3.96 -11.48 25.35
C THR A 55 3.96 -12.73 24.46
N THR A 56 3.30 -12.68 23.29
CA THR A 56 3.20 -13.80 22.36
C THR A 56 3.89 -13.48 21.04
N ARG A 57 4.65 -14.44 20.50
CA ARG A 57 5.35 -14.30 19.23
C ARG A 57 4.38 -14.41 18.05
N LEU A 58 4.43 -13.42 17.14
CA LEU A 58 3.74 -13.47 15.87
C LEU A 58 4.65 -14.07 14.78
N ASP A 59 4.17 -15.09 14.08
CA ASP A 59 4.84 -15.66 12.91
C ASP A 59 4.00 -15.47 11.65
N VAL A 60 4.47 -14.65 10.73
CA VAL A 60 3.87 -14.43 9.42
C VAL A 60 4.76 -15.00 8.32
N ALA A 61 4.15 -15.72 7.39
CA ALA A 61 4.84 -16.33 6.26
C ALA A 61 5.14 -15.33 5.13
N SER A 62 4.51 -14.14 5.14
CA SER A 62 4.86 -13.04 4.24
C SER A 62 6.33 -12.65 4.42
N ARG A 63 7.03 -12.42 3.30
CA ARG A 63 8.46 -12.07 3.31
C ARG A 63 8.74 -10.73 3.98
N ALA A 64 7.86 -9.75 3.76
CA ALA A 64 7.93 -8.47 4.43
C ALA A 64 6.55 -8.10 4.98
N ALA A 65 6.52 -7.55 6.20
CA ALA A 65 5.29 -7.19 6.88
C ALA A 65 5.47 -5.98 7.79
N LEU A 66 4.41 -5.22 7.96
CA LEU A 66 4.33 -4.15 8.95
C LEU A 66 2.90 -4.07 9.49
N ILE A 67 2.78 -4.10 10.81
CA ILE A 67 1.53 -3.88 11.52
C ILE A 67 1.72 -2.65 12.43
N THR A 68 0.86 -1.66 12.28
CA THR A 68 0.92 -0.41 13.04
C THR A 68 -0.44 -0.07 13.63
N ASN A 69 -0.46 0.41 14.86
CA ASN A 69 -1.62 1.08 15.42
C ASN A 69 -1.77 2.46 14.77
N VAL A 70 -2.96 2.78 14.27
CA VAL A 70 -3.22 4.03 13.52
C VAL A 70 -3.23 5.24 14.46
N ASP A 71 -3.80 5.09 15.66
CA ASP A 71 -4.00 6.19 16.61
C ASP A 71 -2.69 6.62 17.28
N SER A 72 -1.91 5.64 17.75
CA SER A 72 -0.65 5.91 18.44
C SER A 72 0.56 6.01 17.49
N GLY A 73 0.46 5.47 16.27
CA GLY A 73 1.59 5.31 15.36
C GLY A 73 2.58 4.21 15.78
N GLU A 74 2.26 3.45 16.84
CA GLU A 74 3.11 2.38 17.36
C GLU A 74 3.29 1.27 16.31
N VAL A 75 4.53 0.83 16.11
CA VAL A 75 4.85 -0.37 15.34
C VAL A 75 4.64 -1.58 16.26
N LEU A 76 3.59 -2.36 15.97
CA LEU A 76 3.24 -3.54 16.76
C LEU A 76 4.08 -4.76 16.31
N TYR A 77 4.34 -4.86 15.01
CA TYR A 77 5.19 -5.89 14.41
C TYR A 77 5.82 -5.38 13.14
N SER A 78 7.09 -5.71 12.91
CA SER A 78 7.75 -5.45 11.63
C SER A 78 8.66 -6.60 11.23
N LYS A 79 8.70 -6.86 9.93
CA LYS A 79 9.57 -7.85 9.28
C LYS A 79 10.03 -7.28 7.94
N ASN A 80 11.35 -7.12 7.76
CA ASN A 80 11.93 -6.60 6.52
C ASN A 80 11.31 -5.25 6.06
N VAL A 81 11.03 -4.35 7.00
CA VAL A 81 10.21 -3.12 6.81
C VAL A 81 10.79 -2.15 5.79
N HIS A 82 12.10 -2.19 5.56
CA HIS A 82 12.78 -1.34 4.58
C HIS A 82 12.98 -2.00 3.22
N GLN A 83 12.59 -3.28 3.08
CA GLN A 83 12.76 -3.99 1.83
C GLN A 83 11.87 -3.42 0.74
N ARG A 84 12.47 -2.97 -0.35
CA ARG A 84 11.76 -2.48 -1.54
C ARG A 84 11.38 -3.68 -2.41
N LEU A 85 10.08 -3.87 -2.59
CA LEU A 85 9.50 -5.01 -3.31
C LEU A 85 8.49 -4.52 -4.36
N PRO A 86 8.26 -5.29 -5.44
CA PRO A 86 7.11 -5.07 -6.32
C PRO A 86 5.81 -5.18 -5.54
N ILE A 87 4.84 -4.32 -5.88
CA ILE A 87 3.58 -4.19 -5.12
C ILE A 87 2.35 -4.66 -5.87
N ALA A 88 2.52 -5.04 -7.13
CA ALA A 88 1.41 -5.47 -7.98
C ALA A 88 0.21 -4.50 -7.91
N SER A 89 -1.00 -5.01 -7.87
CA SER A 89 -2.25 -4.23 -7.85
C SER A 89 -2.51 -3.39 -6.59
N ILE A 90 -1.61 -3.40 -5.58
CA ILE A 90 -1.64 -2.40 -4.51
C ILE A 90 -1.52 -0.98 -5.11
N THR A 91 -0.83 -0.86 -6.25
CA THR A 91 -0.75 0.33 -7.11
C THR A 91 -2.09 1.04 -7.31
N LYS A 92 -3.19 0.29 -7.41
CA LYS A 92 -4.52 0.84 -7.71
C LYS A 92 -5.08 1.75 -6.61
N LEU A 93 -4.56 1.66 -5.38
CA LEU A 93 -4.87 2.66 -4.34
C LEU A 93 -4.32 4.05 -4.71
N MET A 94 -3.09 4.12 -5.22
CA MET A 94 -2.51 5.37 -5.70
C MET A 94 -3.23 5.88 -6.95
N THR A 95 -3.56 5.00 -7.88
CA THR A 95 -4.37 5.34 -9.06
C THR A 95 -5.71 5.96 -8.64
N ALA A 96 -6.40 5.35 -7.67
CA ALA A 96 -7.65 5.87 -7.15
C ALA A 96 -7.51 7.27 -6.54
N MET A 97 -6.49 7.47 -5.71
CA MET A 97 -6.24 8.77 -5.10
C MET A 97 -6.02 9.88 -6.14
N VAL A 98 -5.18 9.64 -7.16
CA VAL A 98 -4.91 10.69 -8.16
C VAL A 98 -6.09 10.93 -9.08
N VAL A 99 -6.89 9.91 -9.40
CA VAL A 99 -8.13 10.05 -10.17
C VAL A 99 -9.15 10.90 -9.42
N LEU A 100 -9.31 10.68 -8.12
CA LEU A 100 -10.21 11.47 -7.26
C LEU A 100 -9.69 12.91 -7.07
N ASP A 101 -8.38 13.09 -6.89
CA ASP A 101 -7.75 14.42 -6.79
C ASP A 101 -7.94 15.26 -8.06
N ALA A 102 -8.07 14.62 -9.23
CA ALA A 102 -8.32 15.31 -10.50
C ALA A 102 -9.73 15.89 -10.61
N LYS A 103 -10.65 15.52 -9.70
CA LYS A 103 -12.03 16.05 -9.60
C LYS A 103 -12.82 15.99 -10.91
N GLN A 104 -12.51 15.02 -11.77
CA GLN A 104 -13.29 14.77 -12.97
C GLN A 104 -14.68 14.20 -12.59
N PRO A 105 -15.72 14.49 -13.37
CA PRO A 105 -17.07 14.00 -13.07
C PRO A 105 -17.09 12.46 -12.95
N MET A 106 -17.59 11.95 -11.82
CA MET A 106 -17.63 10.51 -11.53
C MET A 106 -18.69 9.78 -12.34
N ASN A 107 -19.70 10.47 -12.84
CA ASN A 107 -20.72 9.96 -13.75
C ASN A 107 -20.34 10.01 -15.23
N GLU A 108 -19.19 10.62 -15.58
CA GLU A 108 -18.69 10.64 -16.94
C GLU A 108 -18.41 9.23 -17.44
N LEU A 109 -18.89 8.93 -18.67
CA LEU A 109 -18.67 7.62 -19.30
C LEU A 109 -17.25 7.52 -19.85
N VAL A 110 -16.50 6.56 -19.36
CA VAL A 110 -15.16 6.22 -19.83
C VAL A 110 -15.24 4.93 -20.66
N THR A 111 -14.64 4.96 -21.86
CA THR A 111 -14.66 3.81 -22.76
C THR A 111 -13.41 2.96 -22.59
N ILE A 112 -13.59 1.65 -22.44
CA ILE A 112 -12.51 0.66 -22.55
C ILE A 112 -12.05 0.57 -23.99
N THR A 113 -10.77 0.75 -24.25
CA THR A 113 -10.17 0.74 -25.58
C THR A 113 -9.14 -0.39 -25.73
N GLU A 114 -8.64 -0.60 -26.95
CA GLU A 114 -7.52 -1.53 -27.21
C GLU A 114 -6.29 -1.21 -26.35
N GLY A 115 -6.02 0.08 -26.06
CA GLY A 115 -4.93 0.51 -25.19
C GLY A 115 -5.05 0.07 -23.72
N ASP A 116 -6.21 -0.48 -23.32
CA ASP A 116 -6.45 -0.99 -21.97
C ASP A 116 -6.23 -2.51 -21.88
N ILE A 117 -5.92 -3.17 -22.99
CA ILE A 117 -5.60 -4.61 -23.01
C ILE A 117 -4.20 -4.82 -22.42
N ASP A 118 -4.12 -5.80 -21.50
CA ASP A 118 -2.84 -6.24 -20.95
C ASP A 118 -2.11 -7.16 -21.92
N HIS A 119 -1.13 -6.60 -22.63
CA HIS A 119 -0.24 -7.36 -23.52
C HIS A 119 1.02 -7.89 -22.81
N LEU A 120 1.25 -7.49 -21.54
CA LEU A 120 2.43 -7.89 -20.79
C LEU A 120 2.26 -9.26 -20.10
N ARG A 121 1.08 -9.47 -19.47
CA ARG A 121 0.78 -10.66 -18.66
C ARG A 121 -0.45 -11.41 -19.14
N HIS A 122 -1.12 -10.89 -20.16
CA HIS A 122 -2.33 -11.48 -20.74
C HIS A 122 -3.42 -11.75 -19.71
N THR A 123 -3.60 -10.85 -18.75
CA THR A 123 -4.62 -10.99 -17.72
C THR A 123 -6.02 -10.92 -18.32
N HIS A 124 -6.89 -11.80 -17.86
CA HIS A 124 -8.27 -11.85 -18.33
C HIS A 124 -9.10 -10.70 -17.77
N SER A 125 -9.99 -10.14 -18.58
CA SER A 125 -10.97 -9.14 -18.17
C SER A 125 -12.32 -9.41 -18.80
N ARG A 126 -13.39 -9.15 -18.05
CA ARG A 126 -14.77 -9.19 -18.52
C ARG A 126 -15.23 -7.87 -19.12
N LEU A 127 -14.46 -6.80 -18.95
CA LEU A 127 -14.70 -5.51 -19.60
C LEU A 127 -14.15 -5.57 -21.02
N THR A 128 -15.02 -5.84 -22.00
CA THR A 128 -14.63 -5.92 -23.42
C THR A 128 -14.34 -4.53 -23.96
N VAL A 129 -13.50 -4.44 -25.01
CA VAL A 129 -13.26 -3.20 -25.75
C VAL A 129 -14.59 -2.65 -26.31
N GLY A 130 -14.77 -1.34 -26.20
CA GLY A 130 -16.00 -0.64 -26.52
C GLY A 130 -17.01 -0.54 -25.36
N THR A 131 -16.78 -1.23 -24.22
CA THR A 131 -17.58 -1.04 -23.01
C THR A 131 -17.45 0.39 -22.51
N LYS A 132 -18.58 1.02 -22.18
CA LYS A 132 -18.66 2.35 -21.58
C LYS A 132 -19.26 2.22 -20.19
N LEU A 133 -18.55 2.67 -19.18
CA LEU A 133 -19.03 2.69 -17.78
C LEU A 133 -18.76 4.06 -17.16
N PRO A 134 -19.54 4.49 -16.19
CA PRO A 134 -19.23 5.64 -15.37
C PRO A 134 -17.83 5.51 -14.74
N ARG A 135 -17.12 6.63 -14.60
CA ARG A 135 -15.82 6.67 -13.92
C ARG A 135 -15.88 6.02 -12.53
N ALA A 136 -16.98 6.25 -11.78
CA ALA A 136 -17.21 5.65 -10.47
C ALA A 136 -17.22 4.13 -10.54
N ASP A 137 -17.92 3.52 -11.50
CA ASP A 137 -18.00 2.06 -11.65
C ASP A 137 -16.62 1.48 -11.98
N LEU A 138 -15.87 2.13 -12.88
CA LEU A 138 -14.51 1.70 -13.17
C LEU A 138 -13.61 1.78 -11.93
N LEU A 139 -13.74 2.83 -11.11
CA LEU A 139 -12.97 3.00 -9.89
C LEU A 139 -13.33 1.91 -8.87
N LEU A 140 -14.62 1.62 -8.71
CA LEU A 140 -15.11 0.54 -7.87
C LEU A 140 -14.55 -0.81 -8.33
N LEU A 141 -14.64 -1.13 -9.62
CA LEU A 141 -14.11 -2.38 -10.17
C LEU A 141 -12.59 -2.50 -10.02
N ALA A 142 -11.85 -1.42 -10.21
CA ALA A 142 -10.39 -1.39 -10.03
C ALA A 142 -9.98 -1.67 -8.58
N LEU A 143 -10.71 -1.13 -7.60
CA LEU A 143 -10.40 -1.31 -6.19
C LEU A 143 -10.89 -2.66 -5.65
N MET A 144 -12.16 -2.99 -5.85
CA MET A 144 -12.82 -4.17 -5.32
C MET A 144 -12.33 -5.47 -5.97
N SER A 145 -12.49 -5.55 -7.30
CA SER A 145 -12.16 -6.77 -8.05
C SER A 145 -10.76 -6.75 -8.68
N SER A 146 -10.01 -5.67 -8.47
CA SER A 146 -8.67 -5.49 -9.03
C SER A 146 -8.65 -5.47 -10.57
N GLU A 147 -9.74 -4.99 -11.20
CA GLU A 147 -9.92 -5.00 -12.65
C GLU A 147 -8.85 -4.14 -13.35
N ASN A 148 -8.06 -4.80 -14.22
CA ASN A 148 -6.91 -4.15 -14.84
C ASN A 148 -7.30 -3.17 -15.95
N ARG A 149 -8.29 -3.51 -16.80
CA ARG A 149 -8.76 -2.61 -17.86
C ARG A 149 -9.44 -1.38 -17.28
N ALA A 150 -10.15 -1.53 -16.16
CA ALA A 150 -10.73 -0.41 -15.44
C ALA A 150 -9.65 0.56 -14.93
N ALA A 151 -8.62 0.05 -14.28
CA ALA A 151 -7.50 0.87 -13.79
C ALA A 151 -6.72 1.53 -14.93
N SER A 152 -6.48 0.81 -16.03
CA SER A 152 -5.84 1.34 -17.24
C SER A 152 -6.66 2.48 -17.85
N ALA A 153 -7.97 2.27 -18.06
CA ALA A 153 -8.85 3.29 -18.62
C ALA A 153 -8.90 4.55 -17.75
N LEU A 154 -8.94 4.39 -16.42
CA LEU A 154 -8.94 5.52 -15.49
C LEU A 154 -7.68 6.36 -15.60
N ILE A 155 -6.50 5.74 -15.57
CA ILE A 155 -5.24 6.50 -15.61
C ILE A 155 -4.95 7.07 -17.00
N ARG A 156 -5.38 6.38 -18.06
CA ARG A 156 -5.30 6.88 -19.44
C ARG A 156 -6.19 8.11 -19.65
N ASN A 157 -7.34 8.18 -18.97
CA ASN A 157 -8.27 9.33 -19.03
C ASN A 157 -7.97 10.40 -17.96
N TYR A 158 -6.82 10.32 -17.29
CA TYR A 158 -6.35 11.39 -16.40
C TYR A 158 -6.13 12.69 -17.22
N PRO A 159 -6.40 13.88 -16.66
CA PRO A 159 -6.12 15.14 -17.33
C PRO A 159 -4.65 15.22 -17.80
N GLY A 160 -4.45 15.36 -19.10
CA GLY A 160 -3.13 15.31 -19.73
C GLY A 160 -2.67 13.90 -20.13
N GLY A 161 -3.54 12.89 -19.96
CA GLY A 161 -3.32 11.52 -20.44
C GLY A 161 -2.47 10.65 -19.50
N LEU A 162 -2.11 9.45 -20.00
CA LEU A 162 -1.41 8.41 -19.24
C LEU A 162 -0.15 8.92 -18.53
N ASN A 163 0.74 9.60 -19.27
CA ASN A 163 2.01 10.06 -18.71
C ASN A 163 1.81 11.10 -17.60
N ALA A 164 0.82 11.98 -17.75
CA ALA A 164 0.46 12.96 -16.72
C ALA A 164 -0.09 12.28 -15.46
N GLY A 165 -0.90 11.24 -15.64
CA GLY A 165 -1.43 10.41 -14.55
C GLY A 165 -0.33 9.70 -13.76
N ILE A 166 0.59 9.03 -14.44
CA ILE A 166 1.74 8.36 -13.80
C ILE A 166 2.66 9.39 -13.09
N ALA A 167 2.89 10.53 -13.73
CA ALA A 167 3.63 11.61 -13.08
C ALA A 167 2.92 12.13 -11.82
N ALA A 168 1.58 12.21 -11.83
CA ALA A 168 0.78 12.57 -10.66
C ALA A 168 0.90 11.53 -9.54
N MET A 169 0.85 10.22 -9.85
CA MET A 169 1.07 9.14 -8.88
C MET A 169 2.43 9.29 -8.18
N ASN A 170 3.50 9.51 -8.95
CA ASN A 170 4.83 9.68 -8.40
C ASN A 170 4.99 11.01 -7.62
N ARG A 171 4.34 12.09 -8.03
CA ARG A 171 4.29 13.35 -7.23
C ARG A 171 3.57 13.12 -5.91
N LYS A 172 2.43 12.43 -5.93
CA LYS A 172 1.65 12.08 -4.74
C LYS A 172 2.47 11.21 -3.78
N ALA A 173 3.18 10.21 -4.28
CA ALA A 173 4.08 9.39 -3.47
C ALA A 173 5.12 10.24 -2.74
N ARG A 174 5.79 11.16 -3.44
CA ARG A 174 6.74 12.08 -2.82
C ARG A 174 6.10 12.96 -1.75
N SER A 175 4.91 13.51 -2.02
CA SER A 175 4.20 14.36 -1.05
C SER A 175 3.74 13.60 0.21
N LEU A 176 3.58 12.28 0.12
CA LEU A 176 3.29 11.39 1.24
C LEU A 176 4.55 10.92 1.98
N GLY A 177 5.74 11.37 1.58
CA GLY A 177 7.00 10.93 2.18
C GLY A 177 7.34 9.47 1.86
N MET A 178 7.17 9.07 0.59
CA MET A 178 7.40 7.71 0.08
C MET A 178 8.54 7.70 -0.96
N PRO A 179 9.81 8.03 -0.57
CA PRO A 179 10.92 8.19 -1.50
C PRO A 179 11.35 6.87 -2.18
N ASN A 180 11.09 5.72 -1.56
CA ASN A 180 11.42 4.40 -2.10
C ASN A 180 10.31 3.82 -2.99
N THR A 181 9.18 4.54 -3.12
CA THR A 181 8.05 4.14 -3.96
C THR A 181 8.18 4.73 -5.35
N ARG A 182 7.96 3.88 -6.35
CA ARG A 182 7.90 4.29 -7.75
C ARG A 182 6.72 3.62 -8.44
N PHE A 183 6.01 4.40 -9.23
CA PHE A 183 4.96 3.91 -10.12
C PHE A 183 5.42 4.04 -11.57
N PHE A 184 5.32 2.96 -12.31
CA PHE A 184 5.60 2.85 -13.73
C PHE A 184 4.30 2.81 -14.54
N ASP A 185 3.27 2.19 -13.98
CA ASP A 185 1.92 2.13 -14.55
C ASP A 185 0.83 2.33 -13.49
N GLY A 186 -0.43 2.46 -13.90
CA GLY A 186 -1.57 2.63 -13.01
C GLY A 186 -2.26 1.33 -12.60
N THR A 187 -1.82 0.18 -13.09
CA THR A 187 -2.46 -1.13 -12.85
C THR A 187 -1.70 -1.98 -11.85
N GLY A 188 -0.38 -1.85 -11.81
CA GLY A 188 0.52 -2.71 -11.05
C GLY A 188 0.92 -3.99 -11.78
N LEU A 189 0.75 -4.04 -13.10
CA LEU A 189 1.19 -5.16 -13.93
C LEU A 189 2.70 -5.15 -14.17
N HIS A 190 3.33 -3.97 -14.16
CA HIS A 190 4.78 -3.85 -14.22
C HIS A 190 5.43 -4.11 -12.87
N GLY A 191 6.44 -4.99 -12.84
CA GLY A 191 7.23 -5.28 -11.65
C GLY A 191 8.05 -4.09 -11.12
N GLU A 192 8.16 -3.03 -11.91
CA GLU A 192 8.82 -1.77 -11.54
C GLU A 192 7.96 -0.87 -10.64
N ASN A 193 6.67 -1.19 -10.46
CA ASN A 193 5.85 -0.59 -9.40
C ASN A 193 6.30 -1.17 -8.06
N VAL A 194 7.07 -0.42 -7.32
CA VAL A 194 7.76 -0.90 -6.11
C VAL A 194 7.51 0.03 -4.93
N SER A 195 7.55 -0.53 -3.73
CA SER A 195 7.43 0.21 -2.47
C SER A 195 8.05 -0.59 -1.32
N THR A 196 8.01 -0.04 -0.11
CA THR A 196 8.37 -0.71 1.15
C THR A 196 7.15 -0.84 2.05
N PRO A 197 7.12 -1.78 3.01
CA PRO A 197 6.01 -1.88 3.97
C PRO A 197 5.71 -0.56 4.69
N GLY A 198 6.75 0.17 5.11
CA GLY A 198 6.57 1.45 5.80
C GLY A 198 5.92 2.53 4.92
N GLU A 199 6.25 2.56 3.63
CA GLU A 199 5.66 3.51 2.70
C GLU A 199 4.24 3.11 2.27
N LEU A 200 3.96 1.82 2.14
CA LEU A 200 2.60 1.33 1.92
C LEU A 200 1.66 1.66 3.08
N THR A 201 2.15 1.64 4.33
CA THR A 201 1.37 2.10 5.49
C THR A 201 0.93 3.56 5.32
N LYS A 202 1.85 4.45 4.92
CA LYS A 202 1.50 5.86 4.63
C LYS A 202 0.48 5.98 3.51
N MET A 203 0.60 5.17 2.46
CA MET A 203 -0.34 5.15 1.35
C MET A 203 -1.73 4.71 1.79
N VAL A 204 -1.85 3.67 2.62
CA VAL A 204 -3.13 3.19 3.16
C VAL A 204 -3.79 4.26 4.04
N GLN A 205 -3.03 4.89 4.94
CA GLN A 205 -3.52 5.99 5.78
C GLN A 205 -3.98 7.20 4.95
N ALA A 206 -3.27 7.52 3.86
CA ALA A 206 -3.69 8.56 2.94
C ALA A 206 -4.97 8.18 2.17
N ALA A 207 -5.07 6.93 1.71
CA ALA A 207 -6.24 6.40 1.00
C ALA A 207 -7.49 6.38 1.89
N TYR A 208 -7.35 6.14 3.18
CA TYR A 208 -8.45 6.17 4.15
C TYR A 208 -9.18 7.52 4.21
N ARG A 209 -8.53 8.63 3.86
CA ARG A 209 -9.14 9.96 3.83
C ARG A 209 -10.16 10.16 2.70
N TYR A 210 -10.23 9.22 1.76
CA TYR A 210 -11.16 9.25 0.63
C TYR A 210 -12.36 8.34 0.89
N PRO A 211 -13.58 8.88 1.10
CA PRO A 211 -14.78 8.07 1.36
C PRO A 211 -15.04 7.04 0.25
N ASP A 212 -14.84 7.42 -1.03
CA ASP A 212 -15.03 6.53 -2.16
C ASP A 212 -14.05 5.34 -2.13
N ILE A 213 -12.78 5.57 -1.73
CA ILE A 213 -11.81 4.47 -1.65
C ILE A 213 -12.21 3.49 -0.53
N ARG A 214 -12.66 3.99 0.62
CA ARG A 214 -13.18 3.14 1.70
C ARG A 214 -14.34 2.28 1.19
N ALA A 215 -15.37 2.93 0.67
CA ALA A 215 -16.58 2.24 0.19
C ALA A 215 -16.27 1.22 -0.93
N PHE A 216 -15.46 1.62 -1.91
CA PHE A 216 -15.20 0.79 -3.09
C PHE A 216 -14.23 -0.36 -2.81
N SER A 217 -13.19 -0.15 -1.99
CA SER A 217 -12.22 -1.20 -1.69
C SER A 217 -12.79 -2.31 -0.79
N THR A 218 -13.84 -2.01 -0.04
CA THR A 218 -14.51 -2.94 0.88
C THR A 218 -15.86 -3.44 0.36
N ALA A 219 -16.34 -2.97 -0.80
CA ALA A 219 -17.53 -3.50 -1.43
C ALA A 219 -17.40 -5.02 -1.63
N PRO A 220 -18.38 -5.85 -1.21
CA PRO A 220 -18.27 -7.30 -1.29
C PRO A 220 -18.35 -7.82 -2.72
N ASP A 221 -19.21 -7.23 -3.52
CA ASP A 221 -19.40 -7.53 -4.94
C ASP A 221 -20.14 -6.38 -5.64
N TYR A 222 -20.14 -6.41 -6.96
CA TYR A 222 -20.83 -5.43 -7.79
C TYR A 222 -21.16 -6.02 -9.16
N THR A 223 -22.30 -5.61 -9.73
CA THR A 223 -22.74 -6.03 -11.06
C THR A 223 -22.80 -4.81 -11.99
N VAL A 224 -22.22 -4.94 -13.18
CA VAL A 224 -22.30 -3.94 -14.24
C VAL A 224 -22.82 -4.57 -15.52
N THR A 225 -23.45 -3.77 -16.37
CA THR A 225 -23.89 -4.23 -17.70
C THR A 225 -22.79 -4.01 -18.73
N VAL A 226 -22.33 -5.07 -19.36
CA VAL A 226 -21.36 -5.07 -20.45
C VAL A 226 -22.00 -5.63 -21.70
N ARG A 227 -22.13 -4.79 -22.75
CA ARG A 227 -22.81 -5.18 -24.00
C ARG A 227 -24.22 -5.81 -23.81
N GLY A 228 -25.00 -5.25 -22.88
CA GLY A 228 -26.35 -5.73 -22.58
C GLY A 228 -26.41 -6.98 -21.71
N GLN A 229 -25.29 -7.49 -21.21
CA GLN A 229 -25.22 -8.63 -20.31
C GLN A 229 -24.70 -8.21 -18.93
N GLU A 230 -25.32 -8.71 -17.89
CA GLU A 230 -24.85 -8.52 -16.51
C GLU A 230 -23.53 -9.26 -16.28
N GLN A 231 -22.55 -8.55 -15.75
CA GLN A 231 -21.27 -9.08 -15.32
C GLN A 231 -21.09 -8.85 -13.83
N HIS A 232 -21.05 -9.93 -13.09
CA HIS A 232 -20.93 -9.92 -11.65
C HIS A 232 -19.45 -9.99 -11.24
N PHE A 233 -18.97 -9.04 -10.45
CA PHE A 233 -17.60 -8.94 -9.91
C PHE A 233 -17.63 -9.15 -8.40
N ARG A 234 -16.56 -9.72 -7.85
CA ARG A 234 -16.40 -9.98 -6.42
C ARG A 234 -15.12 -9.37 -5.88
N ASN A 235 -15.14 -9.01 -4.61
CA ASN A 235 -13.92 -8.55 -3.94
C ASN A 235 -12.84 -9.63 -3.95
N THR A 236 -11.60 -9.22 -4.22
CA THR A 236 -10.44 -10.11 -4.23
C THR A 236 -9.96 -10.49 -2.84
N ASN A 237 -10.35 -9.73 -1.80
CA ASN A 237 -10.15 -10.07 -0.40
C ASN A 237 -11.43 -10.65 0.19
N GLY A 238 -11.45 -11.97 0.43
CA GLY A 238 -12.60 -12.64 1.02
C GLY A 238 -12.91 -12.21 2.46
N LEU A 239 -11.96 -11.59 3.17
CA LEU A 239 -12.17 -11.13 4.56
C LEU A 239 -13.23 -10.04 4.66
N VAL A 240 -13.44 -9.24 3.60
CA VAL A 240 -14.48 -8.18 3.60
C VAL A 240 -15.91 -8.71 3.75
N LYS A 241 -16.12 -10.02 3.54
CA LYS A 241 -17.42 -10.68 3.72
C LYS A 241 -17.55 -11.40 5.06
N LYS A 242 -16.52 -11.37 5.87
CA LYS A 242 -16.44 -12.07 7.13
C LYS A 242 -16.94 -11.17 8.26
N PRO A 243 -17.97 -11.57 9.01
CA PRO A 243 -18.56 -10.72 10.05
C PRO A 243 -17.60 -10.42 11.20
N GLU A 244 -16.56 -11.25 11.39
CA GLU A 244 -15.51 -11.06 12.38
C GLU A 244 -14.46 -10.00 11.97
N TRP A 245 -14.57 -9.44 10.77
CA TRP A 245 -13.65 -8.41 10.26
C TRP A 245 -14.38 -7.09 10.01
N GLU A 246 -13.91 -6.03 10.63
CA GLU A 246 -14.27 -4.65 10.32
C GLU A 246 -13.14 -3.99 9.54
N ILE A 247 -13.33 -3.83 8.23
CA ILE A 247 -12.28 -3.40 7.30
C ILE A 247 -12.69 -2.09 6.65
N ASP A 248 -11.85 -1.06 6.78
CA ASP A 248 -12.03 0.26 6.17
C ASP A 248 -11.38 0.38 4.80
N ILE A 249 -10.21 -0.23 4.63
CA ILE A 249 -9.45 -0.24 3.36
C ILE A 249 -8.96 -1.66 3.10
N SER A 250 -9.09 -2.10 1.86
CA SER A 250 -8.56 -3.39 1.42
C SER A 250 -8.02 -3.31 0.01
N LYS A 251 -6.81 -3.81 -0.21
CA LYS A 251 -6.31 -4.07 -1.56
C LYS A 251 -5.39 -5.27 -1.59
N THR A 252 -5.64 -6.18 -2.52
CA THR A 252 -4.77 -7.31 -2.82
C THR A 252 -3.91 -7.02 -4.04
N GLY A 253 -2.77 -7.70 -4.14
CA GLY A 253 -1.90 -7.69 -5.30
C GLY A 253 -1.34 -9.07 -5.60
N PHE A 254 -1.06 -9.35 -6.87
CA PHE A 254 -0.31 -10.52 -7.32
C PHE A 254 0.25 -10.30 -8.71
N ILE A 255 1.53 -10.46 -8.86
CA ILE A 255 2.30 -10.82 -10.06
C ILE A 255 3.41 -11.75 -9.60
N ASN A 256 4.05 -12.47 -10.52
CA ASN A 256 5.08 -13.46 -10.14
C ASN A 256 6.24 -12.84 -9.35
N GLU A 257 6.66 -11.61 -9.72
CA GLU A 257 7.77 -10.90 -9.09
C GLU A 257 7.41 -10.31 -7.71
N ALA A 258 6.12 -10.03 -7.47
CA ALA A 258 5.64 -9.46 -6.21
C ALA A 258 5.22 -10.52 -5.19
N GLY A 259 5.00 -11.77 -5.63
CA GLY A 259 4.26 -12.72 -4.84
C GLY A 259 2.85 -12.20 -4.54
N ARG A 260 2.20 -12.72 -3.51
CA ARG A 260 0.88 -12.26 -3.08
C ARG A 260 1.01 -11.20 -2.01
N CYS A 261 0.40 -10.05 -2.27
CA CYS A 261 0.41 -8.89 -1.38
C CYS A 261 -1.00 -8.59 -0.86
N LEU A 262 -1.07 -8.04 0.34
CA LEU A 262 -2.29 -7.53 0.96
C LEU A 262 -1.96 -6.29 1.77
N VAL A 263 -2.74 -5.22 1.59
CA VAL A 263 -2.78 -4.11 2.53
C VAL A 263 -4.21 -3.93 3.01
N MET A 264 -4.37 -3.66 4.30
CA MET A 264 -5.65 -3.38 4.93
C MET A 264 -5.50 -2.30 5.98
N MET A 265 -6.56 -1.52 6.18
CA MET A 265 -6.86 -0.83 7.44
C MET A 265 -8.10 -1.50 8.01
N ALA A 266 -8.03 -1.93 9.25
CA ALA A 266 -9.11 -2.66 9.91
C ALA A 266 -9.14 -2.34 11.40
N HIS A 267 -10.31 -2.55 12.01
CA HIS A 267 -10.46 -2.51 13.46
C HIS A 267 -10.33 -3.94 14.01
N ILE A 268 -9.44 -4.12 14.97
CA ILE A 268 -9.33 -5.34 15.76
C ILE A 268 -9.78 -4.98 17.15
N ARG A 269 -11.03 -5.34 17.49
CA ARG A 269 -11.80 -4.73 18.58
C ARG A 269 -11.83 -3.21 18.37
N ASP A 270 -11.44 -2.41 19.35
CA ASP A 270 -11.43 -0.94 19.31
C ASP A 270 -10.11 -0.36 18.77
N MET A 271 -9.17 -1.20 18.32
CA MET A 271 -7.86 -0.74 17.85
C MET A 271 -7.83 -0.67 16.31
N PRO A 272 -7.73 0.52 15.73
CA PRO A 272 -7.52 0.65 14.30
C PRO A 272 -6.07 0.34 13.94
N VAL A 273 -5.87 -0.60 13.01
CA VAL A 273 -4.56 -1.07 12.58
C VAL A 273 -4.39 -1.02 11.07
N VAL A 274 -3.19 -0.68 10.62
CA VAL A 274 -2.77 -0.94 9.24
C VAL A 274 -1.98 -2.23 9.22
N ILE A 275 -2.37 -3.15 8.34
CA ILE A 275 -1.71 -4.42 8.08
C ILE A 275 -1.16 -4.39 6.66
N VAL A 276 0.16 -4.52 6.53
CA VAL A 276 0.86 -4.64 5.25
C VAL A 276 1.55 -5.99 5.20
N LEU A 277 1.22 -6.82 4.22
CA LEU A 277 1.78 -8.14 3.98
C LEU A 277 2.25 -8.22 2.53
N MET A 278 3.54 -8.47 2.30
CA MET A 278 4.15 -8.46 0.99
C MET A 278 4.90 -9.76 0.71
N ASP A 279 4.87 -10.17 -0.56
CA ASP A 279 5.58 -11.35 -1.07
C ASP A 279 5.27 -12.61 -0.25
N SER A 280 3.98 -12.95 -0.14
CA SER A 280 3.52 -14.19 0.44
C SER A 280 3.48 -15.31 -0.60
N TRP A 281 3.99 -16.47 -0.25
CA TRP A 281 3.90 -17.69 -1.05
C TRP A 281 2.57 -18.43 -0.79
N GLY A 282 2.02 -19.04 -1.85
CA GLY A 282 0.79 -19.81 -1.73
C GLY A 282 -0.51 -18.97 -1.80
N LYS A 283 -1.58 -19.63 -2.24
CA LYS A 283 -2.84 -18.98 -2.63
C LYS A 283 -3.51 -18.23 -1.46
N TYR A 284 -3.44 -18.79 -0.28
CA TYR A 284 -4.16 -18.31 0.91
C TYR A 284 -3.26 -17.75 2.00
N THR A 285 -1.93 -17.78 1.84
CA THR A 285 -0.96 -17.45 2.88
C THR A 285 -1.16 -16.05 3.45
N ARG A 286 -1.33 -15.02 2.58
CA ARG A 286 -1.58 -13.64 3.03
C ARG A 286 -2.87 -13.48 3.85
N ILE A 287 -3.89 -14.30 3.55
CA ILE A 287 -5.16 -14.32 4.30
C ILE A 287 -4.95 -15.02 5.65
N GLY A 288 -4.21 -16.13 5.66
CA GLY A 288 -3.81 -16.81 6.89
C GLY A 288 -2.94 -15.92 7.78
N ASP A 289 -2.00 -15.14 7.18
CA ASP A 289 -1.21 -14.16 7.90
C ASP A 289 -2.08 -13.07 8.53
N ALA A 290 -3.07 -12.53 7.78
CA ALA A 290 -3.99 -11.54 8.31
C ALA A 290 -4.79 -12.07 9.51
N ASN A 291 -5.28 -13.33 9.44
CA ASN A 291 -5.98 -13.96 10.56
C ASN A 291 -5.02 -14.15 11.76
N ARG A 292 -3.78 -14.62 11.55
CA ARG A 292 -2.78 -14.73 12.63
C ARG A 292 -2.49 -13.39 13.31
N VAL A 293 -2.40 -12.31 12.52
CA VAL A 293 -2.26 -10.95 13.07
C VAL A 293 -3.46 -10.57 13.93
N LYS A 294 -4.69 -10.86 13.46
CA LYS A 294 -5.90 -10.58 14.22
C LYS A 294 -5.92 -11.35 15.54
N ASP A 295 -5.73 -12.67 15.48
CA ASP A 295 -5.74 -13.55 16.67
C ASP A 295 -4.66 -13.12 17.68
N TRP A 296 -3.47 -12.80 17.19
CA TRP A 296 -2.35 -12.32 18.02
C TRP A 296 -2.68 -11.01 18.74
N LEU A 297 -3.28 -10.02 18.03
CA LEU A 297 -3.67 -8.74 18.63
C LEU A 297 -4.82 -8.92 19.63
N GLU A 298 -5.80 -9.77 19.34
CA GLU A 298 -6.90 -10.05 20.27
C GLU A 298 -6.42 -10.66 21.59
N VAL A 299 -5.44 -11.56 21.53
CA VAL A 299 -4.80 -12.12 22.74
C VAL A 299 -4.06 -11.02 23.50
N ALA A 300 -3.30 -10.19 22.80
CA ALA A 300 -2.51 -9.11 23.40
C ALA A 300 -3.37 -8.04 24.08
N ILE A 301 -4.51 -7.68 23.45
CA ILE A 301 -5.47 -6.70 24.00
C ILE A 301 -6.13 -7.27 25.27
N ASN A 302 -6.46 -8.58 25.29
CA ASN A 302 -7.08 -9.22 26.46
C ASN A 302 -6.13 -9.40 27.66
N SER A 303 -4.81 -9.31 27.43
CA SER A 303 -3.79 -9.50 28.47
C SER A 303 -3.38 -8.18 29.15
N ARG A 304 -3.92 -7.05 28.70
CA ARG A 304 -3.76 -5.72 29.30
C ARG A 304 -4.92 -5.39 30.22
#